data_a5b65051e9ef2025ca70b1897f295aa9
#
_entry.id   a5b65051e9ef2025ca70b1897f295aa9
#
_cell.length_a   1.000
_cell.length_b   1.000
_cell.length_c   1.000
_cell.angle_alpha   90.00
_cell.angle_beta   90.00
_cell.angle_gamma   90.00
#
_symmetry.space_group_name_H-M   'P 1'
#
loop_
_entity.id
_entity.type
_entity.pdbx_description
1 polymer ?
#
loop_
_entity_poly.entity_id
_entity_poly.type
_entity_poly.pdbx_seq_one_letter_code
_entity_poly.pdbx_strand_id
1 'polypeptide(L)'
;AFSGLPFDHLLFTGSTQVGRKVMKAASDNLVPVTLELGGKSPAIVARGHVDGRTMSSIVFGKLSNGGQTCVAPDYALVHEDDLDAFVAQYD
;
A
#
# COMPACT_ATOMS: atom_id res chain seq x y z
N ALA A 1 3.51 -26.58 9.58
CA ALA A 1 4.08 -25.24 9.28
C ALA A 1 3.85 -24.32 10.48
N PHE A 2 4.67 -23.27 10.66
CA PHE A 2 4.61 -22.33 11.78
C PHE A 2 3.19 -21.78 12.01
N SER A 3 2.52 -21.32 10.96
CA SER A 3 1.16 -20.76 11.02
C SER A 3 0.05 -21.74 11.46
N GLY A 4 0.34 -23.01 11.59
CA GLY A 4 -0.59 -24.03 12.11
C GLY A 4 -0.34 -24.41 13.57
N LEU A 5 0.49 -23.66 14.30
CA LEU A 5 0.70 -23.87 15.73
C LEU A 5 -0.41 -23.18 16.55
N PRO A 6 -0.75 -23.69 17.74
CA PRO A 6 -1.82 -23.15 18.59
C PRO A 6 -1.35 -21.90 19.34
N PHE A 7 -1.26 -20.78 18.65
CA PHE A 7 -0.96 -19.47 19.25
C PHE A 7 -2.22 -18.83 19.86
N ASP A 8 -2.04 -17.87 20.76
CA ASP A 8 -3.13 -17.03 21.25
C ASP A 8 -3.57 -15.99 20.20
N HIS A 9 -2.64 -15.58 19.33
CA HIS A 9 -2.87 -14.66 18.22
C HIS A 9 -1.74 -14.76 17.19
N LEU A 10 -2.06 -14.52 15.92
CA LEU A 10 -1.07 -14.50 14.84
C LEU A 10 -1.18 -13.20 14.05
N LEU A 11 -0.09 -12.44 14.01
CA LEU A 11 0.07 -11.29 13.13
C LEU A 11 0.88 -11.69 11.89
N PHE A 12 0.38 -11.38 10.71
CA PHE A 12 1.07 -11.65 9.45
C PHE A 12 1.08 -10.39 8.58
N THR A 13 2.27 -10.08 8.04
CA THR A 13 2.45 -9.04 7.02
C THR A 13 2.97 -9.68 5.73
N GLY A 14 2.34 -9.38 4.60
CA GLY A 14 2.76 -9.90 3.31
C GLY A 14 1.68 -9.85 2.22
N SER A 15 1.78 -10.72 1.22
CA SER A 15 0.80 -10.74 0.13
C SER A 15 -0.54 -11.33 0.54
N THR A 16 -1.62 -10.87 -0.08
CA THR A 16 -2.98 -11.40 0.12
C THR A 16 -3.06 -12.92 -0.10
N GLN A 17 -2.34 -13.44 -1.09
CA GLN A 17 -2.33 -14.88 -1.36
C GLN A 17 -1.73 -15.68 -0.20
N VAL A 18 -0.63 -15.20 0.37
CA VAL A 18 0.00 -15.85 1.52
C VAL A 18 -0.85 -15.65 2.77
N GLY A 19 -1.41 -14.45 2.98
CA GLY A 19 -2.32 -14.18 4.10
C GLY A 19 -3.51 -15.14 4.16
N ARG A 20 -4.11 -15.46 3.02
CA ARG A 20 -5.19 -16.47 2.94
C ARG A 20 -4.72 -17.85 3.40
N LYS A 21 -3.49 -18.25 3.04
CA LYS A 21 -2.92 -19.55 3.47
C LYS A 21 -2.61 -19.55 4.96
N VAL A 22 -2.10 -18.44 5.49
CA VAL A 22 -1.85 -18.26 6.93
C VAL A 22 -3.15 -18.36 7.73
N MET A 23 -4.17 -17.61 7.33
CA MET A 23 -5.48 -17.63 7.98
C MET A 23 -6.12 -19.02 7.94
N LYS A 24 -6.03 -19.71 6.81
CA LYS A 24 -6.53 -21.08 6.69
C LYS A 24 -5.81 -22.03 7.63
N ALA A 25 -4.48 -21.95 7.74
CA ALA A 25 -3.72 -22.81 8.65
C ALA A 25 -3.99 -22.50 10.13
N ALA A 26 -4.20 -21.22 10.47
CA ALA A 26 -4.53 -20.78 11.83
C ALA A 26 -5.92 -21.25 12.29
N SER A 27 -6.86 -21.37 11.35
CA SER A 27 -8.24 -21.76 11.66
C SER A 27 -8.38 -23.18 12.22
N ASP A 28 -7.45 -24.07 11.93
CA ASP A 28 -7.45 -25.45 12.49
C ASP A 28 -7.36 -25.46 14.01
N ASN A 29 -6.74 -24.43 14.60
CA ASN A 29 -6.62 -24.23 16.05
C ASN A 29 -7.45 -23.04 16.56
N LEU A 30 -8.37 -22.51 15.77
CA LEU A 30 -9.19 -21.33 16.09
C LEU A 30 -8.37 -20.09 16.51
N VAL A 31 -7.13 -19.95 15.98
CA VAL A 31 -6.24 -18.85 16.30
C VAL A 31 -6.73 -17.56 15.60
N PRO A 32 -7.00 -16.48 16.35
CA PRO A 32 -7.29 -15.19 15.77
C PRO A 32 -6.11 -14.67 14.96
N VAL A 33 -6.37 -14.06 13.79
CA VAL A 33 -5.31 -13.51 12.93
C VAL A 33 -5.54 -12.05 12.64
N THR A 34 -4.46 -11.24 12.63
CA THR A 34 -4.41 -9.92 12.04
C THR A 34 -3.57 -9.99 10.78
N LEU A 35 -4.12 -9.56 9.64
CA LEU A 35 -3.47 -9.59 8.35
C LEU A 35 -3.17 -8.17 7.88
N GLU A 36 -1.89 -7.83 7.78
CA GLU A 36 -1.39 -6.61 7.17
C GLU A 36 -0.95 -6.94 5.74
N LEU A 37 -1.69 -6.44 4.75
CA LEU A 37 -1.56 -6.86 3.36
C LEU A 37 -1.21 -5.67 2.45
N GLY A 38 -1.18 -5.90 1.16
CA GLY A 38 -0.96 -4.85 0.17
C GLY A 38 -2.15 -3.89 0.02
N GLY A 39 -1.92 -2.79 -0.68
CA GLY A 39 -2.93 -1.77 -0.93
C GLY A 39 -2.80 -1.14 -2.32
N LYS A 40 -3.81 -0.35 -2.68
CA LYS A 40 -3.90 0.50 -3.87
C LYS A 40 -4.18 1.93 -3.41
N SER A 41 -3.16 2.55 -2.79
CA SER A 41 -3.31 3.87 -2.17
C SER A 41 -3.34 4.99 -3.20
N PRO A 42 -4.36 5.87 -3.22
CA PRO A 42 -4.38 7.06 -4.06
C PRO A 42 -3.50 8.18 -3.47
N ALA A 43 -2.85 8.93 -4.34
CA ALA A 43 -2.38 10.28 -4.03
C ALA A 43 -3.42 11.27 -4.56
N ILE A 44 -4.00 12.09 -3.67
CA ILE A 44 -4.99 13.10 -4.06
C ILE A 44 -4.31 14.47 -4.08
N VAL A 45 -4.22 15.07 -5.26
CA VAL A 45 -3.64 16.39 -5.48
C VAL A 45 -4.77 17.41 -5.60
N ALA A 46 -4.90 18.29 -4.60
CA ALA A 46 -5.90 19.34 -4.62
C ALA A 46 -5.61 20.34 -5.76
N ARG A 47 -6.67 20.96 -6.31
CA ARG A 47 -6.56 21.95 -7.37
C ARG A 47 -5.57 23.05 -7.01
N GLY A 48 -4.66 23.39 -7.93
CA GLY A 48 -3.63 24.41 -7.77
C GLY A 48 -2.46 24.01 -6.87
N HIS A 49 -2.35 22.72 -6.48
CA HIS A 49 -1.27 22.21 -5.64
C HIS A 49 -0.27 21.32 -6.40
N VAL A 50 -0.16 21.48 -7.69
CA VAL A 50 0.90 20.83 -8.49
C VAL A 50 2.16 21.69 -8.41
N ASP A 51 2.97 21.42 -7.38
CA ASP A 51 4.24 22.10 -7.12
C ASP A 51 5.36 21.08 -6.85
N GLY A 52 6.61 21.57 -6.84
CA GLY A 52 7.78 20.72 -6.65
C GLY A 52 7.78 19.95 -5.33
N ARG A 53 7.17 20.47 -4.26
CA ARG A 53 7.06 19.78 -2.97
C ARG A 53 6.07 18.62 -3.05
N THR A 54 4.90 18.86 -3.62
CA THR A 54 3.87 17.84 -3.83
C THR A 54 4.41 16.71 -4.69
N MET A 55 5.06 17.07 -5.82
CA MET A 55 5.64 16.07 -6.72
C MET A 55 6.76 15.26 -6.06
N SER A 56 7.70 15.94 -5.38
CA SER A 56 8.78 15.25 -4.65
C SER A 56 8.24 14.29 -3.59
N SER A 57 7.16 14.66 -2.89
CA SER A 57 6.53 13.79 -1.90
C SER A 57 5.90 12.55 -2.51
N ILE A 58 5.20 12.69 -3.64
CA ILE A 58 4.58 11.58 -4.37
C ILE A 58 5.66 10.64 -4.91
N VAL A 59 6.69 11.19 -5.56
CA VAL A 59 7.82 10.43 -6.12
C VAL A 59 8.56 9.69 -5.02
N PHE A 60 8.88 10.37 -3.92
CA PHE A 60 9.52 9.73 -2.77
C PHE A 60 8.68 8.57 -2.21
N GLY A 61 7.38 8.81 -1.98
CA GLY A 61 6.48 7.78 -1.48
C GLY A 61 6.34 6.60 -2.44
N LYS A 62 6.36 6.86 -3.76
CA LYS A 62 6.28 5.82 -4.79
C LYS A 62 7.57 5.01 -4.91
N LEU A 63 8.73 5.65 -4.88
CA LEU A 63 10.01 5.01 -5.16
C LEU A 63 10.69 4.47 -3.90
N SER A 64 10.27 4.91 -2.73
CA SER A 64 10.79 4.39 -1.46
C SER A 64 10.66 2.87 -1.41
N ASN A 65 11.74 2.19 -1.04
CA ASN A 65 11.84 0.73 -1.01
C ASN A 65 11.41 0.05 -2.34
N GLY A 66 11.66 0.71 -3.49
CA GLY A 66 11.24 0.20 -4.80
C GLY A 66 9.73 0.13 -4.99
N GLY A 67 8.97 0.92 -4.23
CA GLY A 67 7.49 0.90 -4.25
C GLY A 67 6.87 -0.29 -3.51
N GLN A 68 7.67 -1.09 -2.82
CA GLN A 68 7.20 -2.29 -2.11
C GLN A 68 6.73 -1.96 -0.70
N THR A 69 5.77 -1.03 -0.60
CA THR A 69 5.18 -0.57 0.66
C THR A 69 3.66 -0.56 0.52
N CYS A 70 2.94 -1.06 1.51
CA CYS A 70 1.47 -1.16 1.47
C CYS A 70 0.76 0.18 1.25
N VAL A 71 1.36 1.28 1.67
CA VAL A 71 0.85 2.66 1.53
C VAL A 71 1.52 3.44 0.39
N ALA A 72 2.39 2.82 -0.42
CA ALA A 72 2.99 3.50 -1.56
C ALA A 72 1.92 3.99 -2.53
N PRO A 73 2.00 5.23 -3.04
CA PRO A 73 1.07 5.73 -4.04
C PRO A 73 1.01 4.80 -5.26
N ASP A 74 -0.18 4.32 -5.59
CA ASP A 74 -0.40 3.45 -6.76
C ASP A 74 -0.87 4.26 -7.96
N TYR A 75 -1.69 5.27 -7.71
CA TYR A 75 -2.21 6.20 -8.71
C TYR A 75 -2.43 7.59 -8.11
N ALA A 76 -2.52 8.61 -8.96
CA ALA A 76 -2.83 9.97 -8.55
C ALA A 76 -4.19 10.40 -9.08
N LEU A 77 -4.95 11.10 -8.24
CA LEU A 77 -6.16 11.84 -8.62
C LEU A 77 -5.81 13.32 -8.67
N VAL A 78 -5.87 13.90 -9.85
CA VAL A 78 -5.50 15.29 -10.13
C VAL A 78 -6.67 16.01 -10.78
N HIS A 79 -6.88 17.29 -10.45
CA HIS A 79 -7.91 18.08 -11.10
C HIS A 79 -7.59 18.22 -12.61
N GLU A 80 -8.63 18.21 -13.46
CA GLU A 80 -8.45 18.27 -14.92
C GLU A 80 -7.65 19.49 -15.39
N ASP A 81 -7.85 20.65 -14.76
CA ASP A 81 -7.12 21.88 -15.10
C ASP A 81 -5.62 21.81 -14.76
N ASP A 82 -5.22 20.91 -13.86
CA ASP A 82 -3.84 20.76 -13.39
C ASP A 82 -3.12 19.55 -14.01
N LEU A 83 -3.80 18.78 -14.87
CA LEU A 83 -3.27 17.51 -15.39
C LEU A 83 -2.00 17.73 -16.23
N ASP A 84 -2.00 18.71 -17.13
CA ASP A 84 -0.83 18.98 -17.97
C ASP A 84 0.38 19.43 -17.13
N ALA A 85 0.14 20.29 -16.14
CA ALA A 85 1.18 20.71 -15.21
C ALA A 85 1.72 19.54 -14.37
N PHE A 86 0.84 18.62 -13.97
CA PHE A 86 1.23 17.42 -13.23
C PHE A 86 2.12 16.50 -14.06
N VAL A 87 1.75 16.24 -15.31
CA VAL A 87 2.54 15.40 -16.23
C VAL A 87 3.89 16.02 -16.53
N ALA A 88 3.94 17.35 -16.79
CA ALA A 88 5.18 18.06 -17.07
C ALA A 88 6.21 18.07 -15.93
N GLN A 89 5.80 17.75 -14.69
CA GLN A 89 6.71 17.63 -13.55
C GLN A 89 7.44 16.27 -13.49
N TYR A 90 7.06 15.31 -14.34
CA TYR A 90 7.73 14.00 -14.42
C TYR A 90 8.84 13.96 -15.49
N ASP A 91 8.92 14.95 -16.37
CA ASP A 91 9.94 15.09 -17.41
C ASP A 91 11.15 15.87 -16.87
#